data_9a512c109950348a482dd3c3a5cf300b
#
_entry.id   9a512c109950348a482dd3c3a5cf300b
#
_cell.length_a   1.000
_cell.length_b   1.000
_cell.length_c   1.000
_cell.angle_alpha   90.00
_cell.angle_beta   90.00
_cell.angle_gamma   90.00
#
_symmetry.space_group_name_H-M   'P 1'
#
loop_
_entity.id
_entity.type
_entity.pdbx_description
1 polymer ?
#
loop_
_entity_poly.entity_id
_entity_poly.type
_entity_poly.pdbx_seq_one_letter_code
_entity_poly.pdbx_strand_id
1 'polypeptide(L)'
;MDGFTDIREAGWVRHLPRRAIPYAILARFDRPIGSWLLFLPGLWAIILAAQTFMLGVWLIFLFGVGSVVMRGAGCVVNDLWDRKMDRQVTRTAGRPLASGILKPIDALVFLALLLAIGLLVLSQLDYAAKVLGVLSLVPVALYPLAKRVTWWPQIVLGLVFGWGAPMGYAAAGGVLAWPAAPLYAAAILWILGYDTIYAHQDREDDALIGVKSTARLFGPQTTKLLFFAYGGMIVLLGVAMAMAHLSAFGIAALILPAALLARQIVLLDIDNPALCLKLFKSNREVGLAVALAFLIGQFA
;
A
#
# COMPACT_ATOMS: atom_id res chain seq x y z
N MET A 1 -26.35 17.82 -8.78
CA MET A 1 -24.99 17.31 -9.02
C MET A 1 -24.48 16.83 -7.68
N ASP A 2 -24.66 15.55 -7.38
CA ASP A 2 -24.17 14.97 -6.13
C ASP A 2 -22.65 14.89 -6.25
N GLY A 3 -21.96 15.82 -5.59
CA GLY A 3 -20.51 15.91 -5.62
C GLY A 3 -19.89 14.62 -5.09
N PHE A 4 -19.14 13.91 -5.93
CA PHE A 4 -18.40 12.74 -5.54
C PHE A 4 -17.40 13.13 -4.44
N THR A 5 -17.68 12.73 -3.21
CA THR A 5 -16.78 12.99 -2.06
C THR A 5 -16.01 11.73 -1.72
N ASP A 6 -14.73 11.90 -1.41
CA ASP A 6 -13.85 10.85 -0.93
C ASP A 6 -14.25 10.31 0.46
N ILE A 7 -15.06 11.05 1.19
CA ILE A 7 -15.39 10.79 2.59
C ILE A 7 -16.53 9.77 2.68
N ARG A 8 -16.32 8.71 3.44
CA ARG A 8 -17.37 7.74 3.78
C ARG A 8 -17.68 7.83 5.27
N GLU A 9 -18.72 8.57 5.61
CA GLU A 9 -19.30 8.54 6.97
C GLU A 9 -20.09 7.25 7.23
N ALA A 10 -20.15 6.35 6.24
CA ALA A 10 -20.84 5.06 6.34
C ALA A 10 -19.94 3.99 6.94
N GLY A 11 -20.52 3.02 7.64
CA GLY A 11 -19.80 1.89 8.22
C GLY A 11 -19.52 2.08 9.71
N TRP A 12 -18.43 1.46 10.22
CA TRP A 12 -18.09 1.45 11.64
C TRP A 12 -17.74 2.85 12.22
N VAL A 13 -17.27 3.77 11.37
CA VAL A 13 -16.88 5.14 11.78
C VAL A 13 -18.07 5.90 12.38
N ARG A 14 -19.29 5.65 11.91
CA ARG A 14 -20.51 6.28 12.46
C ARG A 14 -20.79 5.92 13.93
N HIS A 15 -20.22 4.82 14.42
CA HIS A 15 -20.37 4.37 15.80
C HIS A 15 -19.34 4.99 16.75
N LEU A 16 -18.36 5.72 16.22
CA LEU A 16 -17.39 6.45 17.03
C LEU A 16 -18.02 7.69 17.70
N PRO A 17 -17.48 8.12 18.84
CA PRO A 17 -17.81 9.42 19.40
C PRO A 17 -17.62 10.52 18.37
N ARG A 18 -18.54 11.48 18.30
CA ARG A 18 -18.50 12.57 17.30
C ARG A 18 -17.15 13.28 17.18
N ARG A 19 -16.45 13.44 18.31
CA ARG A 19 -15.11 14.05 18.36
C ARG A 19 -14.02 13.20 17.72
N ALA A 20 -14.17 11.87 17.64
CA ALA A 20 -13.18 10.95 17.06
C ALA A 20 -13.36 10.77 15.54
N ILE A 21 -14.57 11.00 15.00
CA ILE A 21 -14.88 10.83 13.57
C ILE A 21 -13.92 11.62 12.67
N PRO A 22 -13.64 12.93 12.88
CA PRO A 22 -12.72 13.68 12.02
C PRO A 22 -11.30 13.11 11.98
N TYR A 23 -10.82 12.58 13.10
CA TYR A 23 -9.49 11.94 13.15
C TYR A 23 -9.46 10.59 12.41
N ALA A 24 -10.51 9.79 12.52
CA ALA A 24 -10.64 8.54 11.78
C ALA A 24 -10.68 8.79 10.26
N ILE A 25 -11.39 9.83 9.82
CA ILE A 25 -11.43 10.26 8.42
C ILE A 25 -10.07 10.80 7.98
N LEU A 26 -9.39 11.62 8.80
CA LEU A 26 -8.07 12.18 8.52
C LEU A 26 -7.04 11.06 8.30
N ALA A 27 -7.03 10.03 9.15
CA ALA A 27 -6.16 8.87 9.02
C ALA A 27 -6.63 7.83 7.97
N ARG A 28 -7.76 8.07 7.27
CA ARG A 28 -8.34 7.14 6.27
C ARG A 28 -8.76 5.78 6.87
N PHE A 29 -9.12 5.72 8.16
CA PHE A 29 -9.59 4.49 8.79
C PHE A 29 -10.99 4.07 8.29
N ASP A 30 -11.73 5.01 7.70
CA ASP A 30 -13.00 4.77 6.99
C ASP A 30 -12.83 3.93 5.70
N ARG A 31 -11.63 3.86 5.16
CA ARG A 31 -11.28 3.17 3.91
C ARG A 31 -9.94 2.43 4.03
N PRO A 32 -9.91 1.27 4.69
CA PRO A 32 -8.68 0.61 5.12
C PRO A 32 -7.88 -0.04 3.98
N ILE A 33 -8.31 0.07 2.70
CA ILE A 33 -7.61 -0.58 1.58
C ILE A 33 -6.14 -0.20 1.52
N GLY A 34 -5.79 1.08 1.76
CA GLY A 34 -4.38 1.52 1.75
C GLY A 34 -3.55 0.87 2.85
N SER A 35 -4.13 0.61 4.03
CA SER A 35 -3.45 -0.12 5.11
C SER A 35 -3.24 -1.60 4.75
N TRP A 36 -4.21 -2.24 4.09
CA TRP A 36 -4.04 -3.59 3.56
C TRP A 36 -2.90 -3.67 2.55
N LEU A 37 -2.87 -2.76 1.57
CA LEU A 37 -1.85 -2.76 0.52
C LEU A 37 -0.44 -2.48 1.06
N LEU A 38 -0.32 -1.70 2.14
CA LEU A 38 0.94 -1.48 2.84
C LEU A 38 1.36 -2.70 3.68
N PHE A 39 0.41 -3.41 4.27
CA PHE A 39 0.65 -4.57 5.13
C PHE A 39 1.08 -5.82 4.37
N LEU A 40 0.48 -6.09 3.21
CA LEU A 40 0.59 -7.37 2.50
C LEU A 40 2.02 -7.76 2.11
N PRO A 41 2.90 -6.87 1.60
CA PRO A 41 4.29 -7.23 1.34
C PRO A 41 5.06 -7.68 2.58
N GLY A 42 4.77 -7.06 3.74
CA GLY A 42 5.32 -7.49 5.03
C GLY A 42 4.79 -8.86 5.47
N LEU A 43 3.49 -9.10 5.29
CA LEU A 43 2.87 -10.40 5.56
C LEU A 43 3.53 -11.53 4.75
N TRP A 44 3.75 -11.31 3.43
CA TRP A 44 4.41 -12.29 2.57
C TRP A 44 5.81 -12.62 3.07
N ALA A 45 6.58 -11.58 3.43
CA ALA A 45 7.93 -11.74 3.93
C ALA A 45 7.99 -12.48 5.27
N ILE A 46 7.07 -12.18 6.18
CA ILE A 46 6.97 -12.85 7.48
C ILE A 46 6.64 -14.34 7.28
N ILE A 47 5.66 -14.67 6.43
CA ILE A 47 5.33 -16.06 6.11
C ILE A 47 6.55 -16.77 5.52
N LEU A 48 7.30 -16.12 4.63
CA LEU A 48 8.46 -16.69 3.95
C LEU A 48 9.62 -17.00 4.89
N ALA A 49 9.84 -16.17 5.93
CA ALA A 49 11.08 -16.18 6.71
C ALA A 49 10.90 -16.49 8.21
N ALA A 50 9.67 -16.62 8.72
CA ALA A 50 9.44 -16.84 10.15
C ALA A 50 9.99 -18.19 10.62
N GLN A 51 10.88 -18.14 11.61
CA GLN A 51 11.54 -19.30 12.18
C GLN A 51 10.60 -20.18 13.03
N THR A 52 9.56 -19.57 13.61
CA THR A 52 8.54 -20.26 14.40
C THR A 52 7.16 -19.70 14.14
N PHE A 53 6.13 -20.51 14.30
CA PHE A 53 4.74 -20.09 14.15
C PHE A 53 4.38 -18.92 15.08
N MET A 54 4.79 -18.97 16.35
CA MET A 54 4.49 -17.91 17.34
C MET A 54 5.15 -16.59 16.99
N LEU A 55 6.41 -16.62 16.51
CA LEU A 55 7.08 -15.42 16.02
C LEU A 55 6.34 -14.84 14.81
N GLY A 56 5.95 -15.68 13.87
CA GLY A 56 5.17 -15.26 12.70
C GLY A 56 3.88 -14.56 13.10
N VAL A 57 3.08 -15.15 13.98
CA VAL A 57 1.82 -14.56 14.48
C VAL A 57 2.06 -13.21 15.17
N TRP A 58 3.09 -13.12 16.03
CA TRP A 58 3.45 -11.88 16.71
C TRP A 58 3.86 -10.78 15.73
N LEU A 59 4.71 -11.10 14.75
CA LEU A 59 5.13 -10.15 13.73
C LEU A 59 3.97 -9.71 12.83
N ILE A 60 3.08 -10.62 12.44
CA ILE A 60 1.86 -10.29 11.67
C ILE A 60 1.01 -9.26 12.43
N PHE A 61 0.84 -9.44 13.74
CA PHE A 61 0.13 -8.49 14.58
C PHE A 61 0.85 -7.11 14.59
N LEU A 62 2.16 -7.09 14.83
CA LEU A 62 2.95 -5.85 14.87
C LEU A 62 2.93 -5.11 13.52
N PHE A 63 3.11 -5.84 12.41
CA PHE A 63 3.06 -5.26 11.07
C PHE A 63 1.65 -4.78 10.69
N GLY A 64 0.61 -5.48 11.15
CA GLY A 64 -0.78 -5.05 10.99
C GLY A 64 -1.05 -3.71 11.68
N VAL A 65 -0.69 -3.60 12.97
CA VAL A 65 -0.80 -2.35 13.74
C VAL A 65 0.05 -1.24 13.09
N GLY A 66 1.32 -1.56 12.79
CA GLY A 66 2.25 -0.62 12.14
C GLY A 66 1.72 -0.08 10.82
N SER A 67 1.16 -0.94 9.97
CA SER A 67 0.61 -0.54 8.66
C SER A 67 -0.59 0.39 8.80
N VAL A 68 -1.51 0.12 9.73
CA VAL A 68 -2.66 0.99 9.99
C VAL A 68 -2.20 2.37 10.47
N VAL A 69 -1.30 2.38 11.45
CA VAL A 69 -0.80 3.59 12.10
C VAL A 69 0.04 4.44 11.14
N MET A 70 1.00 3.82 10.46
CA MET A 70 1.92 4.55 9.55
C MET A 70 1.21 5.00 8.28
N ARG A 71 0.22 4.23 7.78
CA ARG A 71 -0.65 4.70 6.69
C ARG A 71 -1.46 5.92 7.12
N GLY A 72 -2.00 5.90 8.34
CA GLY A 72 -2.68 7.06 8.94
C GLY A 72 -1.77 8.27 9.04
N ALA A 73 -0.57 8.10 9.59
CA ALA A 73 0.43 9.17 9.70
C ALA A 73 0.78 9.78 8.33
N GLY A 74 1.01 8.96 7.31
CA GLY A 74 1.25 9.43 5.94
C GLY A 74 0.07 10.25 5.38
N CYS A 75 -1.18 9.85 5.66
CA CYS A 75 -2.35 10.62 5.26
C CYS A 75 -2.45 11.97 5.97
N VAL A 76 -2.14 12.03 7.26
CA VAL A 76 -2.12 13.28 8.03
C VAL A 76 -1.07 14.24 7.47
N VAL A 77 0.15 13.77 7.20
CA VAL A 77 1.22 14.57 6.58
C VAL A 77 0.77 15.11 5.22
N ASN A 78 0.19 14.25 4.38
CA ASN A 78 -0.29 14.65 3.06
C ASN A 78 -1.39 15.74 3.16
N ASP A 79 -2.39 15.54 4.01
CA ASP A 79 -3.48 16.52 4.17
C ASP A 79 -3.00 17.85 4.82
N LEU A 80 -1.96 17.82 5.66
CA LEU A 80 -1.31 19.05 6.17
C LEU A 80 -0.60 19.80 5.05
N TRP A 81 0.12 19.08 4.17
CA TRP A 81 0.88 19.65 3.06
C TRP A 81 -0.05 20.23 1.99
N ASP A 82 -1.08 19.47 1.61
CA ASP A 82 -1.97 19.83 0.50
C ASP A 82 -3.18 20.66 0.96
N ARG A 83 -3.27 21.06 2.23
CA ARG A 83 -4.43 21.74 2.83
C ARG A 83 -5.00 22.89 2.02
N LYS A 84 -4.13 23.73 1.43
CA LYS A 84 -4.56 24.90 0.63
C LYS A 84 -5.13 24.48 -0.72
N MET A 85 -4.56 23.46 -1.34
CA MET A 85 -5.02 22.90 -2.61
C MET A 85 -6.32 22.13 -2.43
N ASP A 86 -6.42 21.30 -1.39
CA ASP A 86 -7.60 20.50 -1.07
C ASP A 86 -8.88 21.35 -0.92
N ARG A 87 -8.76 22.59 -0.46
CA ARG A 87 -9.89 23.53 -0.36
C ARG A 87 -10.47 23.95 -1.70
N GLN A 88 -9.68 23.89 -2.76
CA GLN A 88 -10.05 24.36 -4.09
C GLN A 88 -10.62 23.23 -4.97
N VAL A 89 -10.47 21.98 -4.54
CA VAL A 89 -10.92 20.78 -5.29
C VAL A 89 -12.19 20.24 -4.65
N THR A 90 -13.27 20.15 -5.41
CA THR A 90 -14.61 19.73 -4.92
C THR A 90 -14.55 18.38 -4.19
N ARG A 91 -13.76 17.41 -4.70
CA ARG A 91 -13.63 16.08 -4.11
C ARG A 91 -12.97 16.09 -2.72
N THR A 92 -12.04 17.01 -2.46
CA THR A 92 -11.21 17.05 -1.24
C THR A 92 -11.57 18.18 -0.28
N ALA A 93 -12.39 19.14 -0.70
CA ALA A 93 -12.82 20.29 0.13
C ALA A 93 -13.49 19.87 1.45
N GLY A 94 -14.16 18.71 1.48
CA GLY A 94 -14.77 18.12 2.69
C GLY A 94 -13.79 17.46 3.66
N ARG A 95 -12.50 17.32 3.34
CA ARG A 95 -11.51 16.74 4.26
C ARG A 95 -11.41 17.55 5.55
N PRO A 96 -11.22 16.92 6.73
CA PRO A 96 -11.26 17.61 8.03
C PRO A 96 -10.36 18.83 8.17
N LEU A 97 -9.16 18.80 7.55
CA LEU A 97 -8.23 19.93 7.53
C LEU A 97 -8.58 20.99 6.48
N ALA A 98 -9.08 20.58 5.33
CA ALA A 98 -9.47 21.48 4.25
C ALA A 98 -10.73 22.26 4.62
N SER A 99 -11.76 21.58 5.19
CA SER A 99 -13.01 22.18 5.67
C SER A 99 -12.85 23.03 6.94
N GLY A 100 -11.74 22.86 7.68
CA GLY A 100 -11.51 23.56 8.95
C GLY A 100 -12.15 22.91 10.17
N ILE A 101 -12.72 21.69 10.05
CA ILE A 101 -13.23 20.89 11.18
C ILE A 101 -12.11 20.59 12.18
N LEU A 102 -10.92 20.28 11.68
CA LEU A 102 -9.69 20.14 12.49
C LEU A 102 -8.73 21.30 12.20
N LYS A 103 -8.12 21.82 13.25
CA LYS A 103 -7.01 22.78 13.13
C LYS A 103 -5.71 22.04 12.82
N PRO A 104 -4.71 22.70 12.21
CA PRO A 104 -3.39 22.07 11.97
C PRO A 104 -2.73 21.54 13.24
N ILE A 105 -2.92 22.24 14.37
CA ILE A 105 -2.35 21.79 15.65
C ILE A 105 -2.96 20.46 16.11
N ASP A 106 -4.28 20.26 15.92
CA ASP A 106 -4.96 19.02 16.27
C ASP A 106 -4.42 17.85 15.43
N ALA A 107 -4.17 18.11 14.15
CA ALA A 107 -3.58 17.13 13.24
C ALA A 107 -2.11 16.82 13.60
N LEU A 108 -1.32 17.81 14.01
CA LEU A 108 0.07 17.61 14.46
C LEU A 108 0.14 16.78 15.76
N VAL A 109 -0.74 17.04 16.72
CA VAL A 109 -0.84 16.26 17.95
C VAL A 109 -1.24 14.81 17.64
N PHE A 110 -2.23 14.63 16.74
CA PHE A 110 -2.63 13.30 16.30
C PHE A 110 -1.53 12.57 15.54
N LEU A 111 -0.79 13.26 14.65
CA LEU A 111 0.38 12.73 13.98
C LEU A 111 1.45 12.27 14.97
N ALA A 112 1.77 13.08 15.98
CA ALA A 112 2.73 12.72 17.02
C ALA A 112 2.31 11.44 17.77
N LEU A 113 1.01 11.29 18.06
CA LEU A 113 0.48 10.07 18.67
C LEU A 113 0.65 8.86 17.74
N LEU A 114 0.32 8.97 16.46
CA LEU A 114 0.51 7.90 15.49
C LEU A 114 1.98 7.51 15.37
N LEU A 115 2.89 8.49 15.29
CA LEU A 115 4.34 8.23 15.23
C LEU A 115 4.86 7.59 16.50
N ALA A 116 4.36 7.97 17.69
CA ALA A 116 4.71 7.34 18.96
C ALA A 116 4.30 5.86 18.98
N ILE A 117 3.08 5.54 18.51
CA ILE A 117 2.64 4.14 18.39
C ILE A 117 3.52 3.39 17.37
N GLY A 118 3.84 4.01 16.22
CA GLY A 118 4.74 3.43 15.22
C GLY A 118 6.14 3.14 15.82
N LEU A 119 6.67 4.04 16.63
CA LEU A 119 7.95 3.86 17.34
C LEU A 119 7.88 2.72 18.37
N LEU A 120 6.77 2.59 19.10
CA LEU A 120 6.56 1.47 20.01
C LEU A 120 6.54 0.14 19.27
N VAL A 121 5.86 0.05 18.11
CA VAL A 121 5.90 -1.13 17.25
C VAL A 121 7.33 -1.41 16.77
N LEU A 122 8.02 -0.40 16.26
CA LEU A 122 9.40 -0.52 15.76
C LEU A 122 10.35 -1.00 16.87
N SER A 123 10.16 -0.54 18.12
CA SER A 123 10.99 -0.92 19.27
C SER A 123 10.93 -2.41 19.60
N GLN A 124 9.84 -3.10 19.23
CA GLN A 124 9.66 -4.54 19.46
C GLN A 124 10.36 -5.43 18.41
N LEU A 125 10.81 -4.85 17.31
CA LEU A 125 11.47 -5.59 16.23
C LEU A 125 12.96 -5.81 16.57
N ASP A 126 13.61 -6.69 15.81
CA ASP A 126 15.04 -6.91 15.89
C ASP A 126 15.86 -5.73 15.34
N TYR A 127 17.18 -5.76 15.53
CA TYR A 127 18.05 -4.65 15.11
C TYR A 127 18.00 -4.40 13.60
N ALA A 128 18.02 -5.45 12.77
CA ALA A 128 18.03 -5.32 11.31
C ALA A 128 16.74 -4.66 10.81
N ALA A 129 15.59 -5.08 11.33
CA ALA A 129 14.30 -4.49 11.00
C ALA A 129 14.17 -3.05 11.53
N LYS A 130 14.74 -2.71 12.70
CA LYS A 130 14.80 -1.32 13.20
C LYS A 130 15.57 -0.41 12.25
N VAL A 131 16.74 -0.84 11.79
CA VAL A 131 17.54 -0.08 10.82
C VAL A 131 16.75 0.14 9.53
N LEU A 132 16.12 -0.92 8.98
CA LEU A 132 15.28 -0.81 7.79
C LEU A 132 14.08 0.11 8.02
N GLY A 133 13.46 0.07 9.21
CA GLY A 133 12.37 0.97 9.57
C GLY A 133 12.77 2.45 9.55
N VAL A 134 13.98 2.77 10.06
CA VAL A 134 14.51 4.13 9.98
C VAL A 134 14.85 4.52 8.54
N LEU A 135 15.50 3.62 7.79
CA LEU A 135 15.84 3.86 6.38
C LEU A 135 14.60 4.08 5.49
N SER A 136 13.44 3.50 5.85
CA SER A 136 12.18 3.70 5.12
C SER A 136 11.74 5.16 5.07
N LEU A 137 12.17 5.99 6.02
CA LEU A 137 11.83 7.42 6.04
C LEU A 137 12.37 8.16 4.83
N VAL A 138 13.48 7.70 4.23
CA VAL A 138 14.09 8.33 3.04
C VAL A 138 13.14 8.27 1.83
N PRO A 139 12.72 7.07 1.35
CA PRO A 139 11.78 7.01 0.23
C PRO A 139 10.40 7.61 0.57
N VAL A 140 9.95 7.56 1.82
CA VAL A 140 8.71 8.21 2.26
C VAL A 140 8.81 9.74 2.11
N ALA A 141 9.94 10.35 2.51
CA ALA A 141 10.16 11.79 2.39
C ALA A 141 10.29 12.24 0.91
N LEU A 142 10.85 11.39 0.05
CA LEU A 142 11.03 11.70 -1.37
C LEU A 142 9.77 11.49 -2.22
N TYR A 143 8.82 10.67 -1.77
CA TYR A 143 7.63 10.31 -2.53
C TYR A 143 6.79 11.50 -3.00
N PRO A 144 6.50 12.55 -2.19
CA PRO A 144 5.70 13.70 -2.65
C PRO A 144 6.33 14.45 -3.83
N LEU A 145 7.66 14.40 -3.97
CA LEU A 145 8.38 15.02 -5.07
C LEU A 145 8.24 14.24 -6.39
N ALA A 146 8.03 12.93 -6.31
CA ALA A 146 8.02 12.03 -7.46
C ALA A 146 7.01 12.47 -8.53
N LYS A 147 5.79 12.82 -8.15
CA LYS A 147 4.73 13.26 -9.07
C LYS A 147 5.07 14.53 -9.86
N ARG A 148 6.00 15.35 -9.37
CA ARG A 148 6.44 16.59 -10.02
C ARG A 148 7.62 16.35 -10.96
N VAL A 149 8.47 15.36 -10.63
CA VAL A 149 9.76 15.15 -11.31
C VAL A 149 9.68 14.04 -12.36
N THR A 150 9.03 12.91 -12.07
CA THR A 150 9.05 11.73 -12.92
C THR A 150 7.68 11.34 -13.45
N TRP A 151 7.65 10.65 -14.61
CA TRP A 151 6.46 9.97 -15.15
C TRP A 151 6.17 8.63 -14.43
N TRP A 152 7.05 8.19 -13.53
CA TRP A 152 7.00 6.91 -12.82
C TRP A 152 6.79 7.04 -11.30
N PRO A 153 5.89 7.93 -10.81
CA PRO A 153 5.67 8.07 -9.37
C PRO A 153 5.15 6.77 -8.74
N GLN A 154 4.51 5.89 -9.53
CA GLN A 154 4.03 4.59 -9.10
C GLN A 154 5.16 3.62 -8.71
N ILE A 155 6.34 3.72 -9.35
CA ILE A 155 7.53 2.96 -8.92
C ILE A 155 8.03 3.48 -7.57
N VAL A 156 8.05 4.80 -7.39
CA VAL A 156 8.46 5.38 -6.10
C VAL A 156 7.49 4.97 -5.00
N LEU A 157 6.17 4.94 -5.28
CA LEU A 157 5.20 4.37 -4.35
C LEU A 157 5.48 2.88 -4.09
N GLY A 158 5.89 2.14 -5.12
CA GLY A 158 6.31 0.74 -5.02
C GLY A 158 7.47 0.55 -4.05
N LEU A 159 8.47 1.42 -4.10
CA LEU A 159 9.58 1.43 -3.15
C LEU A 159 9.09 1.68 -1.72
N VAL A 160 8.15 2.61 -1.52
CA VAL A 160 7.61 2.96 -0.18
C VAL A 160 6.70 1.87 0.37
N PHE A 161 5.69 1.45 -0.39
CA PHE A 161 4.69 0.48 0.09
C PHE A 161 5.22 -0.95 0.10
N GLY A 162 6.12 -1.29 -0.83
CA GLY A 162 6.80 -2.58 -0.86
C GLY A 162 7.84 -2.75 0.25
N TRP A 163 8.23 -1.68 0.94
CA TRP A 163 9.30 -1.72 1.97
C TRP A 163 9.00 -2.68 3.12
N GLY A 164 7.73 -3.01 3.31
CA GLY A 164 7.33 -4.08 4.22
C GLY A 164 7.99 -5.43 3.93
N ALA A 165 8.34 -5.73 2.66
CA ALA A 165 8.95 -6.99 2.28
C ALA A 165 10.37 -7.16 2.86
N PRO A 166 11.36 -6.28 2.60
CA PRO A 166 12.69 -6.41 3.22
C PRO A 166 12.63 -6.28 4.75
N MET A 167 11.79 -5.40 5.29
CA MET A 167 11.65 -5.19 6.73
C MET A 167 11.03 -6.41 7.42
N GLY A 168 9.96 -6.99 6.85
CA GLY A 168 9.31 -8.19 7.38
C GLY A 168 10.21 -9.42 7.30
N TYR A 169 10.99 -9.54 6.21
CA TYR A 169 11.96 -10.62 6.06
C TYR A 169 13.04 -10.56 7.14
N ALA A 170 13.63 -9.38 7.36
CA ALA A 170 14.63 -9.17 8.40
C ALA A 170 14.07 -9.44 9.79
N ALA A 171 12.86 -8.94 10.09
CA ALA A 171 12.20 -9.17 11.39
C ALA A 171 11.91 -10.65 11.66
N ALA A 172 11.55 -11.42 10.62
CA ALA A 172 11.19 -12.82 10.75
C ALA A 172 12.41 -13.77 10.75
N GLY A 173 13.41 -13.47 9.93
CA GLY A 173 14.62 -14.27 9.77
C GLY A 173 15.82 -13.81 10.59
N GLY A 174 15.71 -12.65 11.29
CA GLY A 174 16.81 -12.04 12.06
C GLY A 174 17.86 -11.32 11.21
N VAL A 175 17.91 -11.59 9.90
CA VAL A 175 18.81 -10.97 8.93
C VAL A 175 18.11 -10.75 7.59
N LEU A 176 18.60 -9.79 6.82
CA LEU A 176 18.14 -9.61 5.45
C LEU A 176 18.90 -10.56 4.52
N ALA A 177 18.21 -11.53 3.93
CA ALA A 177 18.81 -12.52 3.04
C ALA A 177 18.28 -12.39 1.60
N TRP A 178 18.96 -13.06 0.65
CA TRP A 178 18.72 -12.92 -0.79
C TRP A 178 17.27 -13.13 -1.26
N PRO A 179 16.43 -14.03 -0.68
CA PRO A 179 15.03 -14.19 -1.11
C PRO A 179 14.19 -12.91 -0.94
N ALA A 180 14.60 -12.00 -0.05
CA ALA A 180 13.92 -10.72 0.13
C ALA A 180 14.02 -9.80 -1.11
N ALA A 181 15.08 -9.94 -1.93
CA ALA A 181 15.27 -9.07 -3.09
C ALA A 181 14.21 -9.32 -4.19
N PRO A 182 14.00 -10.54 -4.71
CA PRO A 182 12.93 -10.80 -5.67
C PRO A 182 11.54 -10.58 -5.06
N LEU A 183 11.34 -10.84 -3.77
CA LEU A 183 10.07 -10.53 -3.09
C LEU A 183 9.77 -9.03 -3.10
N TYR A 184 10.75 -8.20 -2.80
CA TYR A 184 10.60 -6.75 -2.83
C TYR A 184 10.36 -6.24 -4.25
N ALA A 185 11.10 -6.74 -5.23
CA ALA A 185 10.90 -6.39 -6.63
C ALA A 185 9.49 -6.80 -7.12
N ALA A 186 8.99 -7.98 -6.72
CA ALA A 186 7.62 -8.41 -6.98
C ALA A 186 6.58 -7.45 -6.39
N ALA A 187 6.77 -7.01 -5.15
CA ALA A 187 5.90 -6.03 -4.50
C ALA A 187 5.90 -4.69 -5.26
N ILE A 188 7.05 -4.21 -5.71
CA ILE A 188 7.17 -2.97 -6.50
C ILE A 188 6.38 -3.08 -7.81
N LEU A 189 6.51 -4.20 -8.55
CA LEU A 189 5.78 -4.42 -9.80
C LEU A 189 4.27 -4.52 -9.57
N TRP A 190 3.84 -5.19 -8.51
CA TRP A 190 2.44 -5.25 -8.12
C TRP A 190 1.86 -3.86 -7.83
N ILE A 191 2.60 -3.06 -7.05
CA ILE A 191 2.20 -1.70 -6.67
C ILE A 191 2.15 -0.79 -7.91
N LEU A 192 3.15 -0.89 -8.80
CA LEU A 192 3.14 -0.20 -10.08
C LEU A 192 1.85 -0.47 -10.85
N GLY A 193 1.44 -1.75 -10.94
CA GLY A 193 0.24 -2.14 -11.68
C GLY A 193 -1.03 -1.56 -11.05
N TYR A 194 -1.30 -1.85 -9.79
CA TYR A 194 -2.55 -1.43 -9.18
C TYR A 194 -2.66 0.09 -8.98
N ASP A 195 -1.55 0.77 -8.73
CA ASP A 195 -1.58 2.23 -8.57
C ASP A 195 -1.69 2.94 -9.92
N THR A 196 -1.24 2.32 -11.02
CA THR A 196 -1.54 2.79 -12.38
C THR A 196 -3.04 2.70 -12.66
N ILE A 197 -3.70 1.58 -12.32
CA ILE A 197 -5.16 1.46 -12.43
C ILE A 197 -5.84 2.56 -11.59
N TYR A 198 -5.40 2.75 -10.34
CA TYR A 198 -5.95 3.79 -9.47
C TYR A 198 -5.80 5.20 -10.05
N ALA A 199 -4.65 5.51 -10.64
CA ALA A 199 -4.36 6.83 -11.19
C ALA A 199 -5.21 7.21 -12.42
N HIS A 200 -5.89 6.25 -13.07
CA HIS A 200 -6.85 6.56 -14.13
C HIS A 200 -8.08 7.32 -13.64
N GLN A 201 -8.41 7.25 -12.33
CA GLN A 201 -9.53 7.99 -11.76
C GLN A 201 -9.34 9.52 -11.82
N ASP A 202 -8.11 9.96 -11.68
CA ASP A 202 -7.75 11.38 -11.59
C ASP A 202 -7.01 11.87 -12.86
N ARG A 203 -6.96 11.06 -13.93
CA ARG A 203 -6.16 11.30 -15.14
C ARG A 203 -6.41 12.68 -15.78
N GLU A 204 -7.68 13.10 -15.86
CA GLU A 204 -8.07 14.36 -16.46
C GLU A 204 -7.68 15.55 -15.55
N ASP A 205 -7.96 15.47 -14.25
CA ASP A 205 -7.60 16.49 -13.28
C ASP A 205 -6.07 16.63 -13.17
N ASP A 206 -5.34 15.50 -13.14
CA ASP A 206 -3.88 15.45 -13.14
C ASP A 206 -3.29 16.12 -14.41
N ALA A 207 -3.98 16.01 -15.56
CA ALA A 207 -3.55 16.65 -16.79
C ALA A 207 -3.66 18.16 -16.71
N LEU A 208 -4.73 18.70 -16.11
CA LEU A 208 -4.97 20.14 -15.95
C LEU A 208 -3.93 20.80 -15.03
N ILE A 209 -3.50 20.11 -13.98
CA ILE A 209 -2.54 20.65 -13.00
C ILE A 209 -1.09 20.23 -13.27
N GLY A 210 -0.84 19.51 -14.37
CA GLY A 210 0.52 19.13 -14.80
C GLY A 210 1.16 18.00 -13.99
N VAL A 211 0.40 17.24 -13.20
CA VAL A 211 0.88 16.08 -12.45
C VAL A 211 1.22 14.93 -13.41
N LYS A 212 2.37 14.30 -13.23
CA LYS A 212 2.85 13.17 -14.03
C LYS A 212 2.42 11.85 -13.39
N SER A 213 2.00 10.87 -14.21
CA SER A 213 1.67 9.51 -13.77
C SER A 213 1.85 8.49 -14.89
N THR A 214 2.01 7.21 -14.55
CA THR A 214 2.04 6.12 -15.53
C THR A 214 0.70 5.96 -16.24
N ALA A 215 -0.43 6.29 -15.60
CA ALA A 215 -1.75 6.30 -16.26
C ALA A 215 -1.79 7.30 -17.43
N ARG A 216 -1.19 8.49 -17.25
CA ARG A 216 -1.06 9.47 -18.35
C ARG A 216 -0.01 9.06 -19.39
N LEU A 217 1.08 8.44 -18.95
CA LEU A 217 2.17 8.01 -19.83
C LEU A 217 1.74 6.89 -20.77
N PHE A 218 1.05 5.88 -20.23
CA PHE A 218 0.66 4.69 -21.00
C PHE A 218 -0.73 4.80 -21.62
N GLY A 219 -1.66 5.54 -21.01
CA GLY A 219 -3.01 5.70 -21.55
C GLY A 219 -3.64 4.38 -22.02
N PRO A 220 -4.03 4.25 -23.31
CA PRO A 220 -4.59 3.00 -23.86
C PRO A 220 -3.65 1.79 -23.78
N GLN A 221 -2.34 2.01 -23.61
CA GLN A 221 -1.35 0.93 -23.49
C GLN A 221 -1.19 0.42 -22.05
N THR A 222 -1.98 0.92 -21.10
CA THR A 222 -1.94 0.49 -19.69
C THR A 222 -2.07 -1.03 -19.57
N THR A 223 -2.90 -1.68 -20.37
CA THR A 223 -3.05 -3.15 -20.39
C THR A 223 -1.71 -3.86 -20.64
N LYS A 224 -0.87 -3.32 -21.55
CA LYS A 224 0.46 -3.88 -21.81
C LYS A 224 1.39 -3.72 -20.60
N LEU A 225 1.38 -2.53 -19.96
CA LEU A 225 2.14 -2.29 -18.74
C LEU A 225 1.74 -3.29 -17.65
N LEU A 226 0.43 -3.50 -17.44
CA LEU A 226 -0.07 -4.44 -16.44
C LEU A 226 0.34 -5.87 -16.73
N PHE A 227 0.31 -6.30 -18.00
CA PHE A 227 0.74 -7.63 -18.39
C PHE A 227 2.20 -7.90 -18.00
N PHE A 228 3.11 -6.96 -18.27
CA PHE A 228 4.52 -7.11 -17.91
C PHE A 228 4.75 -6.95 -16.40
N ALA A 229 4.09 -5.99 -15.75
CA ALA A 229 4.25 -5.77 -14.32
C ALA A 229 3.71 -6.96 -13.50
N TYR A 230 2.51 -7.43 -13.79
CA TYR A 230 1.90 -8.55 -13.08
C TYR A 230 2.55 -9.90 -13.42
N GLY A 231 2.93 -10.10 -14.71
CA GLY A 231 3.70 -11.27 -15.11
C GLY A 231 5.06 -11.33 -14.40
N GLY A 232 5.77 -10.20 -14.37
CA GLY A 232 7.04 -10.06 -13.65
C GLY A 232 6.87 -10.30 -12.15
N MET A 233 5.79 -9.78 -11.54
CA MET A 233 5.46 -10.05 -10.13
C MET A 233 5.36 -11.57 -9.87
N ILE A 234 4.57 -12.30 -10.65
CA ILE A 234 4.36 -13.74 -10.44
C ILE A 234 5.68 -14.52 -10.59
N VAL A 235 6.48 -14.20 -11.60
CA VAL A 235 7.80 -14.83 -11.79
C VAL A 235 8.71 -14.56 -10.60
N LEU A 236 8.81 -13.32 -10.14
CA LEU A 236 9.67 -12.95 -9.01
C LEU A 236 9.19 -13.56 -7.68
N LEU A 237 7.87 -13.71 -7.47
CA LEU A 237 7.34 -14.45 -6.32
C LEU A 237 7.76 -15.92 -6.38
N GLY A 238 7.68 -16.57 -7.54
CA GLY A 238 8.16 -17.93 -7.74
C GLY A 238 9.66 -18.08 -7.46
N VAL A 239 10.47 -17.11 -7.91
CA VAL A 239 11.91 -17.05 -7.61
C VAL A 239 12.16 -16.90 -6.11
N ALA A 240 11.45 -15.99 -5.42
CA ALA A 240 11.59 -15.81 -3.98
C ALA A 240 11.25 -17.10 -3.21
N MET A 241 10.16 -17.78 -3.59
CA MET A 241 9.75 -19.06 -3.00
C MET A 241 10.79 -20.17 -3.23
N ALA A 242 11.31 -20.28 -4.46
CA ALA A 242 12.33 -21.27 -4.80
C ALA A 242 13.62 -21.03 -4.02
N MET A 243 14.08 -19.76 -3.91
CA MET A 243 15.26 -19.39 -3.12
C MET A 243 15.07 -19.63 -1.61
N ALA A 244 13.84 -19.58 -1.12
CA ALA A 244 13.48 -19.91 0.25
C ALA A 244 13.16 -21.41 0.45
N HIS A 245 13.37 -22.24 -0.57
CA HIS A 245 13.14 -23.69 -0.55
C HIS A 245 11.70 -24.10 -0.22
N LEU A 246 10.70 -23.29 -0.59
CA LEU A 246 9.30 -23.65 -0.45
C LEU A 246 8.92 -24.76 -1.43
N SER A 247 7.86 -25.54 -1.07
CA SER A 247 7.41 -26.67 -1.89
C SER A 247 6.90 -26.24 -3.27
N ALA A 248 6.97 -27.17 -4.24
CA ALA A 248 6.44 -26.96 -5.58
C ALA A 248 4.91 -26.70 -5.59
N PHE A 249 4.17 -27.21 -4.61
CA PHE A 249 2.73 -26.94 -4.46
C PHE A 249 2.45 -25.47 -4.17
N GLY A 250 3.28 -24.83 -3.34
CA GLY A 250 3.16 -23.40 -3.10
C GLY A 250 3.43 -22.56 -4.36
N ILE A 251 4.47 -22.95 -5.14
CA ILE A 251 4.77 -22.27 -6.42
C ILE A 251 3.60 -22.47 -7.40
N ALA A 252 3.03 -23.67 -7.49
CA ALA A 252 1.85 -23.95 -8.31
C ALA A 252 0.62 -23.14 -7.86
N ALA A 253 0.46 -22.91 -6.55
CA ALA A 253 -0.64 -22.12 -6.00
C ALA A 253 -0.60 -20.63 -6.41
N LEU A 254 0.53 -20.13 -6.95
CA LEU A 254 0.61 -18.79 -7.56
C LEU A 254 -0.33 -18.63 -8.76
N ILE A 255 -0.91 -19.73 -9.29
CA ILE A 255 -1.95 -19.65 -10.33
C ILE A 255 -3.18 -18.85 -9.85
N LEU A 256 -3.49 -18.88 -8.55
CA LEU A 256 -4.63 -18.15 -8.00
C LEU A 256 -4.43 -16.62 -8.08
N PRO A 257 -3.36 -16.02 -7.51
CA PRO A 257 -3.12 -14.59 -7.70
C PRO A 257 -2.90 -14.22 -9.18
N ALA A 258 -2.29 -15.08 -10.00
CA ALA A 258 -2.13 -14.85 -11.44
C ALA A 258 -3.49 -14.74 -12.14
N ALA A 259 -4.45 -15.62 -11.84
CA ALA A 259 -5.80 -15.57 -12.40
C ALA A 259 -6.56 -14.31 -11.97
N LEU A 260 -6.42 -13.88 -10.70
CA LEU A 260 -7.03 -12.64 -10.21
C LEU A 260 -6.45 -11.41 -10.92
N LEU A 261 -5.14 -11.36 -11.15
CA LEU A 261 -4.47 -10.29 -11.89
C LEU A 261 -4.84 -10.29 -13.37
N ALA A 262 -4.89 -11.46 -14.00
CA ALA A 262 -5.35 -11.60 -15.40
C ALA A 262 -6.80 -11.09 -15.57
N ARG A 263 -7.67 -11.42 -14.59
CA ARG A 263 -9.04 -10.89 -14.57
C ARG A 263 -9.06 -9.36 -14.50
N GLN A 264 -8.17 -8.73 -13.71
CA GLN A 264 -8.09 -7.27 -13.65
C GLN A 264 -7.72 -6.68 -15.02
N ILE A 265 -6.76 -7.31 -15.74
CA ILE A 265 -6.33 -6.87 -17.08
C ILE A 265 -7.49 -6.95 -18.07
N VAL A 266 -8.24 -8.06 -18.07
CA VAL A 266 -9.38 -8.29 -18.99
C VAL A 266 -10.53 -7.33 -18.72
N LEU A 267 -10.81 -7.03 -17.45
CA LEU A 267 -11.92 -6.16 -17.06
C LEU A 267 -11.59 -4.67 -17.10
N LEU A 268 -10.32 -4.30 -17.30
CA LEU A 268 -9.91 -2.90 -17.23
C LEU A 268 -10.58 -2.05 -18.32
N ASP A 269 -11.30 -1.06 -17.86
CA ASP A 269 -11.78 0.07 -18.66
C ASP A 269 -11.23 1.35 -18.01
N ILE A 270 -10.26 1.96 -18.70
CA ILE A 270 -9.52 3.13 -18.21
C ILE A 270 -10.37 4.40 -18.16
N ASP A 271 -11.51 4.42 -18.86
CA ASP A 271 -12.42 5.55 -18.93
C ASP A 271 -13.58 5.41 -17.92
N ASN A 272 -13.57 4.34 -17.10
CA ASN A 272 -14.52 4.10 -16.04
C ASN A 272 -13.88 4.21 -14.64
N PRO A 273 -13.90 5.39 -13.99
CA PRO A 273 -13.27 5.61 -12.68
C PRO A 273 -13.79 4.68 -11.57
N ALA A 274 -15.09 4.37 -11.59
CA ALA A 274 -15.69 3.49 -10.59
C ALA A 274 -15.18 2.05 -10.71
N LEU A 275 -14.99 1.56 -11.93
CA LEU A 275 -14.40 0.24 -12.20
C LEU A 275 -12.92 0.23 -11.82
N CYS A 276 -12.15 1.27 -12.18
CA CYS A 276 -10.75 1.41 -11.75
C CYS A 276 -10.62 1.33 -10.23
N LEU A 277 -11.49 2.03 -9.48
CA LEU A 277 -11.53 1.95 -8.03
C LEU A 277 -11.85 0.53 -7.51
N LYS A 278 -12.78 -0.17 -8.16
CA LYS A 278 -13.15 -1.55 -7.80
C LYS A 278 -11.98 -2.51 -8.04
N LEU A 279 -11.30 -2.41 -9.19
CA LEU A 279 -10.12 -3.22 -9.52
C LEU A 279 -8.95 -2.91 -8.57
N PHE A 280 -8.70 -1.64 -8.26
CA PHE A 280 -7.71 -1.26 -7.25
C PHE A 280 -8.00 -1.93 -5.88
N LYS A 281 -9.25 -1.91 -5.40
CA LYS A 281 -9.62 -2.53 -4.13
C LYS A 281 -9.49 -4.04 -4.12
N SER A 282 -9.67 -4.70 -5.27
CA SER A 282 -9.53 -6.16 -5.40
C SER A 282 -8.08 -6.65 -5.23
N ASN A 283 -7.10 -5.75 -5.14
CA ASN A 283 -5.72 -6.13 -4.85
C ASN A 283 -5.52 -6.64 -3.40
N ARG A 284 -6.45 -6.38 -2.49
CA ARG A 284 -6.48 -7.07 -1.20
C ARG A 284 -6.60 -8.59 -1.38
N GLU A 285 -7.52 -9.03 -2.22
CA GLU A 285 -7.75 -10.44 -2.53
C GLU A 285 -6.52 -11.07 -3.22
N VAL A 286 -5.89 -10.33 -4.14
CA VAL A 286 -4.63 -10.74 -4.78
C VAL A 286 -3.53 -10.95 -3.73
N GLY A 287 -3.33 -9.98 -2.84
CA GLY A 287 -2.30 -10.07 -1.82
C GLY A 287 -2.54 -11.18 -0.80
N LEU A 288 -3.79 -11.47 -0.44
CA LEU A 288 -4.16 -12.61 0.40
C LEU A 288 -3.96 -13.94 -0.32
N ALA A 289 -4.22 -14.00 -1.64
CA ALA A 289 -3.96 -15.19 -2.45
C ALA A 289 -2.45 -15.50 -2.53
N VAL A 290 -1.59 -14.48 -2.61
CA VAL A 290 -0.13 -14.65 -2.50
C VAL A 290 0.26 -15.19 -1.13
N ALA A 291 -0.29 -14.63 -0.05
CA ALA A 291 -0.04 -15.12 1.30
C ALA A 291 -0.45 -16.60 1.47
N LEU A 292 -1.60 -16.98 0.91
CA LEU A 292 -2.06 -18.38 0.90
C LEU A 292 -1.10 -19.30 0.12
N ALA A 293 -0.61 -18.86 -1.05
CA ALA A 293 0.36 -19.64 -1.82
C ALA A 293 1.66 -19.87 -1.03
N PHE A 294 2.13 -18.86 -0.28
CA PHE A 294 3.30 -18.98 0.58
C PHE A 294 3.06 -19.93 1.75
N LEU A 295 1.88 -19.87 2.40
CA LEU A 295 1.49 -20.80 3.45
C LEU A 295 1.44 -22.24 2.92
N ILE A 296 0.83 -22.49 1.76
CA ILE A 296 0.83 -23.82 1.12
C ILE A 296 2.29 -24.28 0.89
N GLY A 297 3.16 -23.37 0.43
CA GLY A 297 4.57 -23.70 0.19
C GLY A 297 5.36 -24.06 1.45
N GLN A 298 4.95 -23.54 2.61
CA GLN A 298 5.57 -23.83 3.91
C GLN A 298 5.16 -25.18 4.50
N PHE A 299 3.91 -25.63 4.29
CA PHE A 299 3.31 -26.76 4.99
C PHE A 299 3.05 -27.97 4.08
N ALA A 300 3.22 -27.87 2.78
CA ALA A 300 3.13 -28.99 1.82
C ALA A 300 4.50 -29.47 1.41
#